data_50a3bcecb22bde8ba92de47d5e91f3aa
#
_entry.id   50a3bcecb22bde8ba92de47d5e91f3aa
#
_cell.length_a   1.000
_cell.length_b   1.000
_cell.length_c   1.000
_cell.angle_alpha   90.00
_cell.angle_beta   90.00
_cell.angle_gamma   90.00
#
_symmetry.space_group_name_H-M   'P 1'
#
loop_
_entity.id
_entity.type
_entity.pdbx_description
1 polymer ?
#
loop_
_entity_poly.entity_id
_entity_poly.type
_entity_poly.pdbx_seq_one_letter_code
_entity_poly.pdbx_strand_id
1 'polypeptide(L)'
;MNLNIEVIATAIGTFLAGAYICYKVCKAHIDQFLKNWQGSVSKKVPKQSEIDIKVLNRMEEVKEIMDADRVHVYEFHNGEHYANGRSALKVSCTYEVCKAGVNSIQRECISVPISVIPRYIATILNSNSNIIDIEDIESIKDNQPATYNLKVSQGIRAYTNVVIMNKLEEPVGFIEVQWFDRKRFTKNDHELLRLAAFIEENILNAGLKK
;
A
#
# COMPACT_ATOMS: atom_id res chain seq x y z
N MET A 1 -8.19 -59.65 -36.73
CA MET A 1 -7.08 -58.68 -36.80
C MET A 1 -6.23 -58.90 -35.56
N ASN A 2 -5.16 -59.72 -35.65
CA ASN A 2 -4.27 -59.95 -34.50
C ASN A 2 -3.27 -58.80 -34.42
N LEU A 3 -3.50 -57.85 -33.47
CA LEU A 3 -2.48 -56.86 -33.18
C LEU A 3 -1.28 -57.59 -32.59
N ASN A 4 -0.12 -57.40 -33.25
CA ASN A 4 1.12 -58.03 -32.81
C ASN A 4 1.54 -57.43 -31.46
N ILE A 5 1.67 -58.27 -30.44
CA ILE A 5 2.02 -57.86 -29.05
C ILE A 5 3.30 -57.02 -29.01
N GLU A 6 4.26 -57.30 -29.90
CA GLU A 6 5.49 -56.52 -30.00
C GLU A 6 5.27 -55.06 -30.43
N VAL A 7 4.31 -54.81 -31.33
CA VAL A 7 3.97 -53.46 -31.78
C VAL A 7 3.31 -52.66 -30.63
N ILE A 8 2.45 -53.32 -29.87
CA ILE A 8 1.81 -52.69 -28.69
C ILE A 8 2.85 -52.36 -27.62
N ALA A 9 3.75 -53.29 -27.31
CA ALA A 9 4.79 -53.09 -26.31
C ALA A 9 5.76 -51.94 -26.71
N THR A 10 6.12 -51.87 -27.99
CA THR A 10 6.98 -50.79 -28.52
C THR A 10 6.27 -49.43 -28.46
N ALA A 11 4.99 -49.37 -28.81
CA ALA A 11 4.21 -48.13 -28.72
C ALA A 11 4.06 -47.64 -27.28
N ILE A 12 3.79 -48.52 -26.31
CA ILE A 12 3.72 -48.18 -24.87
C ILE A 12 5.10 -47.69 -24.37
N GLY A 13 6.19 -48.39 -24.76
CA GLY A 13 7.54 -48.00 -24.35
C GLY A 13 7.93 -46.61 -24.85
N THR A 14 7.64 -46.28 -26.13
CA THR A 14 7.91 -44.97 -26.72
C THR A 14 7.06 -43.86 -26.05
N PHE A 15 5.78 -44.15 -25.76
CA PHE A 15 4.92 -43.20 -25.06
C PHE A 15 5.44 -42.90 -23.66
N LEU A 16 5.81 -43.93 -22.89
CA LEU A 16 6.35 -43.73 -21.52
C LEU A 16 7.69 -43.01 -21.53
N ALA A 17 8.56 -43.27 -22.48
CA ALA A 17 9.82 -42.55 -22.66
C ALA A 17 9.59 -41.08 -23.01
N GLY A 18 8.67 -40.79 -23.91
CA GLY A 18 8.26 -39.42 -24.25
C GLY A 18 7.66 -38.67 -23.05
N ALA A 19 6.75 -39.28 -22.29
CA ALA A 19 6.17 -38.71 -21.09
C ALA A 19 7.23 -38.42 -20.00
N TYR A 20 8.20 -39.31 -19.82
CA TYR A 20 9.30 -39.10 -18.88
C TYR A 20 10.22 -37.93 -19.28
N ILE A 21 10.53 -37.79 -20.56
CA ILE A 21 11.32 -36.66 -21.07
C ILE A 21 10.57 -35.36 -20.86
N CYS A 22 9.29 -35.29 -21.23
CA CYS A 22 8.44 -34.12 -20.96
C CYS A 22 8.40 -33.76 -19.48
N TYR A 23 8.20 -34.73 -18.59
CA TYR A 23 8.22 -34.51 -17.14
C TYR A 23 9.55 -33.89 -16.66
N LYS A 24 10.71 -34.45 -17.12
CA LYS A 24 12.04 -33.92 -16.76
C LYS A 24 12.24 -32.48 -17.22
N VAL A 25 11.85 -32.16 -18.46
CA VAL A 25 11.97 -30.82 -19.02
C VAL A 25 11.09 -29.83 -18.24
N CYS A 26 9.82 -30.17 -18.04
CA CYS A 26 8.90 -29.31 -17.25
C CYS A 26 9.42 -29.10 -15.82
N LYS A 27 9.87 -30.18 -15.14
CA LYS A 27 10.43 -30.07 -13.79
C LYS A 27 11.66 -29.17 -13.74
N ALA A 28 12.59 -29.30 -14.70
CA ALA A 28 13.78 -28.45 -14.77
C ALA A 28 13.44 -26.98 -14.97
N HIS A 29 12.44 -26.65 -15.82
CA HIS A 29 11.96 -25.28 -15.97
C HIS A 29 11.30 -24.73 -14.71
N ILE A 30 10.49 -25.54 -14.03
CA ILE A 30 9.85 -25.15 -12.76
C ILE A 30 10.92 -24.91 -11.69
N ASP A 31 11.89 -25.81 -11.53
CA ASP A 31 12.97 -25.66 -10.54
C ASP A 31 13.83 -24.42 -10.83
N GLN A 32 14.11 -24.12 -12.09
CA GLN A 32 14.84 -22.92 -12.49
C GLN A 32 14.03 -21.65 -12.24
N PHE A 33 12.73 -21.66 -12.52
CA PHE A 33 11.82 -20.56 -12.21
C PHE A 33 11.76 -20.29 -10.70
N LEU A 34 11.61 -21.32 -9.88
CA LEU A 34 11.58 -21.21 -8.42
C LEU A 34 12.91 -20.67 -7.86
N LYS A 35 14.06 -21.15 -8.36
CA LYS A 35 15.38 -20.61 -7.97
C LYS A 35 15.53 -19.14 -8.32
N ASN A 36 15.12 -18.75 -9.53
CA ASN A 36 15.17 -17.35 -9.96
C ASN A 36 14.23 -16.47 -9.12
N TRP A 37 13.04 -16.98 -8.78
CA TRP A 37 12.09 -16.29 -7.95
C TRP A 37 12.59 -16.10 -6.52
N GLN A 38 13.08 -17.15 -5.87
CA GLN A 38 13.68 -17.10 -4.52
C GLN A 38 14.90 -16.19 -4.47
N GLY A 39 15.80 -16.26 -5.44
CA GLY A 39 16.96 -15.37 -5.53
C GLY A 39 16.56 -13.90 -5.73
N SER A 40 15.46 -13.64 -6.46
CA SER A 40 14.91 -12.29 -6.64
C SER A 40 14.35 -11.73 -5.33
N VAL A 41 13.62 -12.52 -4.56
CA VAL A 41 13.07 -12.10 -3.24
C VAL A 41 14.20 -11.79 -2.27
N SER A 42 15.17 -12.70 -2.12
CA SER A 42 16.30 -12.54 -1.21
C SER A 42 17.14 -11.27 -1.48
N LYS A 43 17.27 -10.84 -2.75
CA LYS A 43 17.96 -9.60 -3.11
C LYS A 43 17.10 -8.35 -2.93
N LYS A 44 15.78 -8.49 -3.02
CA LYS A 44 14.86 -7.34 -2.90
C LYS A 44 14.61 -6.94 -1.45
N VAL A 45 14.54 -7.92 -0.53
CA VAL A 45 14.23 -7.66 0.89
C VAL A 45 15.21 -6.66 1.54
N PRO A 46 16.54 -6.81 1.45
CA PRO A 46 17.46 -5.83 2.04
C PRO A 46 17.28 -4.42 1.46
N LYS A 47 17.14 -4.32 0.13
CA LYS A 47 16.95 -3.04 -0.55
C LYS A 47 15.63 -2.37 -0.13
N GLN A 48 14.56 -3.15 -0.03
CA GLN A 48 13.27 -2.62 0.44
C GLN A 48 13.38 -2.13 1.87
N SER A 49 14.00 -2.91 2.76
CA SER A 49 14.21 -2.53 4.15
C SER A 49 15.01 -1.22 4.31
N GLU A 50 16.02 -0.99 3.45
CA GLU A 50 16.77 0.29 3.45
C GLU A 50 15.87 1.47 3.06
N ILE A 51 14.98 1.28 2.08
CA ILE A 51 14.01 2.29 1.66
C ILE A 51 13.01 2.56 2.80
N ASP A 52 12.47 1.50 3.39
CA ASP A 52 11.49 1.60 4.47
C ASP A 52 12.06 2.36 5.68
N ILE A 53 13.32 2.10 6.05
CA ILE A 53 14.02 2.83 7.12
C ILE A 53 14.13 4.33 6.79
N LYS A 54 14.47 4.69 5.54
CA LYS A 54 14.56 6.09 5.13
C LYS A 54 13.21 6.79 5.20
N VAL A 55 12.14 6.11 4.81
CA VAL A 55 10.76 6.63 4.89
C VAL A 55 10.37 6.85 6.34
N LEU A 56 10.55 5.86 7.20
CA LEU A 56 10.24 5.96 8.63
C LEU A 56 11.02 7.11 9.29
N ASN A 57 12.33 7.24 9.01
CA ASN A 57 13.14 8.33 9.54
C ASN A 57 12.60 9.72 9.10
N ARG A 58 12.21 9.85 7.82
CA ARG A 58 11.65 11.12 7.33
C ARG A 58 10.28 11.42 7.93
N MET A 59 9.45 10.41 8.17
CA MET A 59 8.18 10.56 8.88
C MET A 59 8.39 10.95 10.34
N GLU A 60 9.39 10.38 11.02
CA GLU A 60 9.77 10.77 12.39
C GLU A 60 10.18 12.25 12.46
N GLU A 61 11.00 12.73 11.51
CA GLU A 61 11.38 14.14 11.44
C GLU A 61 10.14 15.04 11.31
N VAL A 62 9.21 14.72 10.41
CA VAL A 62 7.97 15.48 10.23
C VAL A 62 7.11 15.45 11.49
N LYS A 63 6.97 14.28 12.14
CA LYS A 63 6.26 14.15 13.41
C LYS A 63 6.81 15.08 14.49
N GLU A 64 8.13 15.14 14.64
CA GLU A 64 8.78 16.02 15.63
C GLU A 64 8.63 17.50 15.27
N ILE A 65 8.84 17.88 14.00
CA ILE A 65 8.71 19.27 13.53
C ILE A 65 7.28 19.80 13.77
N MET A 66 6.28 18.94 13.58
CA MET A 66 4.87 19.33 13.71
C MET A 66 4.29 19.06 15.11
N ASP A 67 5.08 18.58 16.07
CA ASP A 67 4.62 18.09 17.39
C ASP A 67 3.38 17.18 17.28
N ALA A 68 3.37 16.32 16.27
CA ALA A 68 2.26 15.44 16.00
C ALA A 68 2.28 14.18 16.89
N ASP A 69 1.12 13.59 17.13
CA ASP A 69 1.03 12.34 17.88
C ASP A 69 1.23 11.13 16.99
N ARG A 70 0.84 11.24 15.70
CA ARG A 70 0.96 10.14 14.74
C ARG A 70 1.06 10.67 13.31
N VAL A 71 1.86 9.99 12.48
CA VAL A 71 1.92 10.23 11.04
C VAL A 71 1.73 8.92 10.30
N HIS A 72 0.84 8.93 9.32
CA HIS A 72 0.54 7.81 8.44
C HIS A 72 0.87 8.10 6.99
N VAL A 73 1.27 7.07 6.25
CA VAL A 73 1.25 7.03 4.80
C VAL A 73 0.23 6.00 4.36
N TYR A 74 -0.70 6.42 3.53
CA TYR A 74 -1.72 5.59 2.94
C TYR A 74 -1.48 5.44 1.44
N GLU A 75 -1.60 4.23 0.91
CA GLU A 75 -1.51 3.95 -0.52
C GLU A 75 -2.82 3.38 -1.05
N PHE A 76 -3.25 3.86 -2.22
CA PHE A 76 -4.39 3.30 -2.93
C PHE A 76 -3.97 2.05 -3.70
N HIS A 77 -4.79 1.02 -3.65
CA HIS A 77 -4.53 -0.21 -4.40
C HIS A 77 -5.82 -0.89 -4.85
N ASN A 78 -5.68 -1.75 -5.85
CA ASN A 78 -6.78 -2.57 -6.32
C ASN A 78 -7.10 -3.63 -5.26
N GLY A 79 -8.41 -3.79 -5.01
CA GLY A 79 -8.94 -4.91 -4.26
C GLY A 79 -9.45 -6.01 -5.20
N GLU A 80 -10.46 -6.72 -4.73
CA GLU A 80 -11.21 -7.68 -5.54
C GLU A 80 -12.19 -6.96 -6.48
N HIS A 81 -12.92 -7.72 -7.30
CA HIS A 81 -13.96 -7.19 -8.16
C HIS A 81 -15.35 -7.52 -7.57
N TYR A 82 -16.26 -6.58 -7.66
CA TYR A 82 -17.68 -6.84 -7.39
C TYR A 82 -18.29 -7.72 -8.50
N ALA A 83 -19.44 -8.35 -8.23
CA ALA A 83 -20.13 -9.22 -9.18
C ALA A 83 -20.43 -8.56 -10.54
N ASN A 84 -20.49 -7.23 -10.59
CA ASN A 84 -20.71 -6.45 -11.82
C ASN A 84 -19.39 -6.08 -12.54
N GLY A 85 -18.24 -6.64 -12.13
CA GLY A 85 -16.92 -6.37 -12.70
C GLY A 85 -16.25 -5.07 -12.24
N ARG A 86 -16.91 -4.24 -11.43
CA ARG A 86 -16.31 -3.01 -10.88
C ARG A 86 -15.23 -3.36 -9.87
N SER A 87 -14.07 -2.69 -9.93
CA SER A 87 -12.99 -2.85 -8.96
C SER A 87 -13.42 -2.39 -7.56
N ALA A 88 -13.13 -3.18 -6.55
CA ALA A 88 -13.28 -2.83 -5.14
C ALA A 88 -12.01 -2.12 -4.68
N LEU A 89 -11.88 -0.82 -4.99
CA LEU A 89 -10.72 -0.02 -4.61
C LEU A 89 -10.55 0.05 -3.09
N LYS A 90 -9.33 -0.07 -2.64
CA LYS A 90 -8.94 -0.09 -1.23
C LYS A 90 -7.83 0.92 -0.96
N VAL A 91 -7.69 1.25 0.31
CA VAL A 91 -6.55 2.02 0.84
C VAL A 91 -5.93 1.25 2.00
N SER A 92 -4.61 1.26 2.10
CA SER A 92 -3.85 0.67 3.21
C SER A 92 -2.90 1.67 3.81
N CYS A 93 -2.82 1.69 5.14
CA CYS A 93 -1.73 2.36 5.85
C CYS A 93 -0.46 1.52 5.72
N THR A 94 0.46 1.95 4.87
CA THR A 94 1.71 1.24 4.59
C THR A 94 2.80 1.60 5.59
N TYR A 95 2.81 2.84 6.09
CA TYR A 95 3.76 3.29 7.11
C TYR A 95 3.05 4.08 8.21
N GLU A 96 3.50 3.88 9.44
CA GLU A 96 3.03 4.59 10.61
C GLU A 96 4.19 4.90 11.54
N VAL A 97 4.24 6.12 12.05
CA VAL A 97 5.08 6.52 13.17
C VAL A 97 4.22 7.16 14.27
N CYS A 98 4.47 6.78 15.52
CA CYS A 98 3.69 7.22 16.67
C CYS A 98 4.60 7.91 17.70
N LYS A 99 4.04 8.87 18.43
CA LYS A 99 4.67 9.41 19.65
C LYS A 99 4.72 8.31 20.72
N ALA A 100 5.72 8.35 21.59
CA ALA A 100 5.81 7.43 22.71
C ALA A 100 4.51 7.43 23.55
N GLY A 101 3.95 6.24 23.81
CA GLY A 101 2.70 6.07 24.53
C GLY A 101 1.43 6.13 23.65
N VAL A 102 1.57 6.39 22.36
CA VAL A 102 0.47 6.32 21.37
C VAL A 102 0.40 4.93 20.77
N ASN A 103 -0.78 4.31 20.80
CA ASN A 103 -0.98 2.98 20.21
C ASN A 103 -0.97 3.04 18.69
N SER A 104 -0.30 2.07 18.06
CA SER A 104 -0.39 1.86 16.61
C SER A 104 -1.78 1.36 16.21
N ILE A 105 -2.30 1.92 15.11
CA ILE A 105 -3.54 1.47 14.47
C ILE A 105 -3.30 1.02 13.01
N GLN A 106 -2.05 0.91 12.59
CA GLN A 106 -1.68 0.54 11.23
C GLN A 106 -2.38 -0.72 10.76
N ARG A 107 -2.44 -1.77 11.60
CA ARG A 107 -3.07 -3.05 11.27
C ARG A 107 -4.57 -2.94 11.00
N GLU A 108 -5.26 -2.03 11.68
CA GLU A 108 -6.69 -1.77 11.53
C GLU A 108 -7.00 -1.01 10.23
N CYS A 109 -5.98 -0.35 9.68
CA CYS A 109 -6.06 0.46 8.48
C CYS A 109 -5.52 -0.24 7.21
N ILE A 110 -5.40 -1.57 7.22
CA ILE A 110 -4.97 -2.36 6.06
C ILE A 110 -6.20 -2.78 5.23
N SER A 111 -6.12 -2.59 3.91
CA SER A 111 -7.15 -3.02 2.94
C SER A 111 -8.55 -2.48 3.21
N VAL A 112 -8.66 -1.25 3.71
CA VAL A 112 -9.94 -0.59 3.95
C VAL A 112 -10.60 -0.25 2.62
N PRO A 113 -11.85 -0.72 2.35
CA PRO A 113 -12.55 -0.35 1.12
C PRO A 113 -12.86 1.15 1.09
N ILE A 114 -12.57 1.81 -0.03
CA ILE A 114 -12.88 3.26 -0.21
C ILE A 114 -14.38 3.54 -0.01
N SER A 115 -15.23 2.57 -0.31
CA SER A 115 -16.68 2.67 -0.10
C SER A 115 -17.13 2.81 1.36
N VAL A 116 -16.25 2.54 2.33
CA VAL A 116 -16.53 2.75 3.77
C VAL A 116 -16.36 4.22 4.17
N ILE A 117 -15.44 4.93 3.51
CA ILE A 117 -15.07 6.34 3.81
C ILE A 117 -15.12 7.23 2.56
N PRO A 118 -16.18 7.17 1.71
CA PRO A 118 -16.16 7.80 0.39
C PRO A 118 -16.07 9.32 0.47
N ARG A 119 -16.75 9.96 1.44
CA ARG A 119 -16.69 11.42 1.62
C ARG A 119 -15.33 11.88 2.06
N TYR A 120 -14.67 11.14 2.94
CA TYR A 120 -13.31 11.43 3.37
C TYR A 120 -12.33 11.41 2.20
N ILE A 121 -12.35 10.35 1.40
CA ILE A 121 -11.49 10.24 0.21
C ILE A 121 -11.81 11.33 -0.81
N ALA A 122 -13.10 11.59 -1.08
CA ALA A 122 -13.49 12.66 -2.00
C ALA A 122 -13.01 14.03 -1.53
N THR A 123 -13.06 14.32 -0.22
CA THR A 123 -12.56 15.57 0.34
C THR A 123 -11.04 15.71 0.10
N ILE A 124 -10.27 14.64 0.34
CA ILE A 124 -8.82 14.63 0.11
C ILE A 124 -8.49 14.88 -1.36
N LEU A 125 -9.14 14.15 -2.28
CA LEU A 125 -8.82 14.20 -3.71
C LEU A 125 -9.31 15.47 -4.42
N ASN A 126 -10.32 16.16 -3.89
CA ASN A 126 -10.87 17.38 -4.49
C ASN A 126 -10.27 18.67 -3.90
N SER A 127 -9.24 18.58 -3.09
CA SER A 127 -8.57 19.77 -2.57
C SER A 127 -7.72 20.44 -3.66
N ASN A 128 -7.95 21.73 -3.89
CA ASN A 128 -7.18 22.52 -4.87
C ASN A 128 -5.69 22.69 -4.49
N SER A 129 -5.38 22.56 -3.21
CA SER A 129 -4.00 22.70 -2.70
C SER A 129 -3.28 21.36 -2.49
N ASN A 130 -3.96 20.24 -2.74
CA ASN A 130 -3.52 18.90 -2.34
C ASN A 130 -3.31 18.73 -0.83
N ILE A 131 -3.65 19.74 -0.02
CA ILE A 131 -3.57 19.72 1.45
C ILE A 131 -4.93 20.06 2.02
N ILE A 132 -5.30 19.38 3.10
CA ILE A 132 -6.51 19.63 3.87
C ILE A 132 -6.14 19.68 5.34
N ASP A 133 -6.44 20.80 5.96
CA ASP A 133 -6.27 21.04 7.38
C ASP A 133 -7.64 20.97 8.10
N ILE A 134 -7.74 20.12 9.09
CA ILE A 134 -8.87 20.05 10.01
C ILE A 134 -8.34 20.33 11.41
N GLU A 135 -8.35 21.61 11.78
CA GLU A 135 -7.85 22.10 13.07
C GLU A 135 -8.69 21.65 14.27
N ASP A 136 -9.95 21.32 14.01
CA ASP A 136 -10.87 20.73 14.98
C ASP A 136 -11.84 19.79 14.28
N ILE A 137 -11.84 18.51 14.67
CA ILE A 137 -12.75 17.51 14.10
C ILE A 137 -14.23 17.82 14.30
N GLU A 138 -14.59 18.65 15.27
CA GLU A 138 -16.00 19.06 15.47
C GLU A 138 -16.55 19.78 14.21
N SER A 139 -15.68 20.42 13.43
CA SER A 139 -16.07 21.11 12.18
C SER A 139 -16.60 20.18 11.08
N ILE A 140 -16.28 18.89 11.13
CA ILE A 140 -16.72 17.90 10.11
C ILE A 140 -17.89 17.04 10.60
N LYS A 141 -18.35 17.20 11.83
CA LYS A 141 -19.35 16.36 12.50
C LYS A 141 -20.63 16.18 11.66
N ASP A 142 -21.20 17.28 11.20
CA ASP A 142 -22.47 17.27 10.49
C ASP A 142 -22.32 16.85 9.01
N ASN A 143 -21.19 17.20 8.38
CA ASN A 143 -20.95 16.97 6.96
C ASN A 143 -20.33 15.59 6.68
N GLN A 144 -19.56 15.05 7.62
CA GLN A 144 -18.86 13.78 7.50
C GLN A 144 -18.97 12.94 8.79
N PRO A 145 -20.18 12.57 9.24
CA PRO A 145 -20.37 11.92 10.54
C PRO A 145 -19.61 10.58 10.68
N ALA A 146 -19.49 9.81 9.61
CA ALA A 146 -18.73 8.56 9.64
C ALA A 146 -17.23 8.81 9.88
N THR A 147 -16.64 9.79 9.20
CA THR A 147 -15.25 10.23 9.41
C THR A 147 -15.06 10.79 10.82
N TYR A 148 -15.96 11.65 11.26
CA TYR A 148 -15.95 12.20 12.62
C TYR A 148 -15.93 11.10 13.68
N ASN A 149 -16.88 10.16 13.63
CA ASN A 149 -16.96 9.06 14.59
C ASN A 149 -15.69 8.18 14.57
N LEU A 150 -15.13 7.90 13.40
CA LEU A 150 -13.88 7.18 13.27
C LEU A 150 -12.73 7.93 13.95
N LYS A 151 -12.58 9.25 13.67
CA LYS A 151 -11.51 10.07 14.27
C LYS A 151 -11.66 10.18 15.79
N VAL A 152 -12.89 10.36 16.28
CA VAL A 152 -13.18 10.38 17.73
C VAL A 152 -12.79 9.06 18.40
N SER A 153 -13.15 7.92 17.80
CA SER A 153 -12.81 6.60 18.35
C SER A 153 -11.30 6.35 18.42
N GLN A 154 -10.53 7.01 17.55
CA GLN A 154 -9.06 6.96 17.53
C GLN A 154 -8.40 8.03 18.41
N GLY A 155 -9.18 8.85 19.13
CA GLY A 155 -8.68 9.92 19.98
C GLY A 155 -8.20 11.17 19.25
N ILE A 156 -8.37 11.25 17.94
CA ILE A 156 -7.91 12.35 17.10
C ILE A 156 -8.77 13.59 17.35
N ARG A 157 -8.14 14.76 17.43
CA ARG A 157 -8.80 16.06 17.61
C ARG A 157 -8.53 17.04 16.46
N ALA A 158 -7.40 16.88 15.79
CA ALA A 158 -7.04 17.63 14.61
C ALA A 158 -6.24 16.74 13.66
N TYR A 159 -6.28 17.00 12.36
CA TYR A 159 -5.46 16.30 11.39
C TYR A 159 -5.22 17.12 10.13
N THR A 160 -4.12 16.84 9.45
CA THR A 160 -3.82 17.35 8.11
C THR A 160 -3.60 16.20 7.16
N ASN A 161 -4.15 16.29 5.95
CA ASN A 161 -3.86 15.36 4.86
C ASN A 161 -3.11 16.07 3.73
N VAL A 162 -2.17 15.38 3.11
CA VAL A 162 -1.56 15.79 1.83
C VAL A 162 -1.63 14.63 0.84
N VAL A 163 -2.10 14.92 -0.38
CA VAL A 163 -2.19 13.93 -1.46
C VAL A 163 -0.80 13.63 -1.99
N ILE A 164 -0.51 12.36 -2.26
CA ILE A 164 0.69 11.92 -2.96
C ILE A 164 0.29 11.66 -4.41
N MET A 165 0.91 12.43 -5.32
CA MET A 165 0.70 12.30 -6.76
C MET A 165 1.86 11.52 -7.38
N ASN A 166 1.59 10.73 -8.42
CA ASN A 166 2.65 10.16 -9.26
C ASN A 166 3.10 11.15 -10.34
N LYS A 167 4.08 10.76 -11.17
CA LYS A 167 4.61 11.58 -12.28
C LYS A 167 3.58 11.92 -13.37
N LEU A 168 2.46 11.23 -13.39
CA LEU A 168 1.35 11.46 -14.32
C LEU A 168 0.25 12.35 -13.70
N GLU A 169 0.54 12.95 -12.54
CA GLU A 169 -0.43 13.74 -11.75
C GLU A 169 -1.67 12.95 -11.32
N GLU A 170 -1.52 11.62 -11.14
CA GLU A 170 -2.58 10.77 -10.62
C GLU A 170 -2.40 10.55 -9.12
N PRO A 171 -3.47 10.60 -8.30
CA PRO A 171 -3.38 10.36 -6.87
C PRO A 171 -3.11 8.87 -6.60
N VAL A 172 -2.02 8.57 -5.90
CA VAL A 172 -1.59 7.21 -5.58
C VAL A 172 -1.68 6.90 -4.08
N GLY A 173 -1.88 7.93 -3.28
CA GLY A 173 -2.02 7.81 -1.83
C GLY A 173 -2.16 9.16 -1.16
N PHE A 174 -2.03 9.17 0.15
CA PHE A 174 -1.98 10.40 0.94
C PHE A 174 -1.22 10.19 2.26
N ILE A 175 -0.71 11.27 2.82
CA ILE A 175 -0.16 11.33 4.16
C ILE A 175 -1.21 11.93 5.08
N GLU A 176 -1.32 11.40 6.29
CA GLU A 176 -2.15 11.97 7.34
C GLU A 176 -1.31 12.22 8.59
N VAL A 177 -1.29 13.46 9.07
CA VAL A 177 -0.69 13.88 10.33
C VAL A 177 -1.80 14.12 11.33
N GLN A 178 -1.68 13.59 12.55
CA GLN A 178 -2.75 13.56 13.56
C GLN A 178 -2.29 14.13 14.89
N TRP A 179 -3.18 14.90 15.55
CA TRP A 179 -3.01 15.42 16.90
C TRP A 179 -4.18 14.98 17.79
N PHE A 180 -3.87 14.54 19.01
CA PHE A 180 -4.84 14.17 20.04
C PHE A 180 -5.24 15.36 20.91
N ASP A 181 -4.52 16.47 20.78
CA ASP A 181 -4.88 17.76 21.33
C ASP A 181 -4.81 18.83 20.24
N ARG A 182 -5.96 19.43 19.90
CA ARG A 182 -6.06 20.48 18.87
C ARG A 182 -5.16 21.70 19.14
N LYS A 183 -4.84 21.99 20.40
CA LYS A 183 -3.95 23.11 20.76
C LYS A 183 -2.52 22.92 20.29
N ARG A 184 -2.12 21.70 19.97
CA ARG A 184 -0.80 21.35 19.40
C ARG A 184 -0.80 21.33 17.89
N PHE A 185 -1.97 21.55 17.25
CA PHE A 185 -2.04 21.59 15.80
C PHE A 185 -1.05 22.61 15.23
N THR A 186 -0.16 22.14 14.37
CA THR A 186 0.89 22.94 13.74
C THR A 186 0.81 22.78 12.24
N LYS A 187 0.53 23.89 11.55
CA LYS A 187 0.51 23.91 10.08
C LYS A 187 1.93 24.04 9.54
N ASN A 188 2.31 23.09 8.66
CA ASN A 188 3.59 23.13 7.96
C ASN A 188 3.48 22.46 6.59
N ASP A 189 2.82 23.15 5.67
CA ASP A 189 2.57 22.67 4.30
C ASP A 189 3.87 22.32 3.57
N HIS A 190 4.93 23.09 3.78
CA HIS A 190 6.21 22.88 3.12
C HIS A 190 6.84 21.52 3.50
N GLU A 191 6.87 21.17 4.77
CA GLU A 191 7.41 19.88 5.20
C GLU A 191 6.52 18.70 4.76
N LEU A 192 5.21 18.87 4.73
CA LEU A 192 4.28 17.85 4.23
C LEU A 192 4.46 17.60 2.73
N LEU A 193 4.58 18.65 1.93
CA LEU A 193 4.83 18.53 0.49
C LEU A 193 6.19 17.88 0.20
N ARG A 194 7.22 18.21 0.98
CA ARG A 194 8.54 17.55 0.89
C ARG A 194 8.47 16.07 1.25
N LEU A 195 7.69 15.70 2.28
CA LEU A 195 7.48 14.30 2.63
C LEU A 195 6.74 13.57 1.51
N ALA A 196 5.69 14.18 0.94
CA ALA A 196 4.93 13.58 -0.16
C ALA A 196 5.82 13.33 -1.40
N ALA A 197 6.65 14.31 -1.79
CA ALA A 197 7.60 14.15 -2.88
C ALA A 197 8.67 13.08 -2.59
N PHE A 198 9.15 13.00 -1.36
CA PHE A 198 10.12 11.97 -0.95
C PHE A 198 9.53 10.56 -1.04
N ILE A 199 8.28 10.38 -0.62
CA ILE A 199 7.57 9.09 -0.70
C ILE A 199 7.31 8.72 -2.17
N GLU A 200 6.84 9.66 -2.99
CA GLU A 200 6.66 9.44 -4.42
C GLU A 200 7.95 8.94 -5.08
N GLU A 201 9.07 9.60 -4.84
CA GLU A 201 10.35 9.24 -5.44
C GLU A 201 10.88 7.87 -5.00
N ASN A 202 10.81 7.56 -3.70
CA ASN A 202 11.48 6.40 -3.12
C ASN A 202 10.62 5.14 -3.09
N ILE A 203 9.29 5.25 -3.01
CA ILE A 203 8.37 4.11 -2.91
C ILE A 203 7.69 3.88 -4.24
N LEU A 204 6.96 4.87 -4.73
CA LEU A 204 6.04 4.68 -5.85
C LEU A 204 6.75 4.57 -7.19
N ASN A 205 7.91 5.24 -7.34
CA ASN A 205 8.74 5.14 -8.54
C ASN A 205 9.82 4.06 -8.48
N ALA A 206 10.08 3.45 -7.33
CA ALA A 206 11.08 2.38 -7.20
C ALA A 206 10.70 1.12 -7.99
N GLY A 207 9.41 0.89 -8.25
CA GLY A 207 8.89 -0.21 -9.07
C GLY A 207 8.91 0.03 -10.58
N LEU A 208 9.09 1.29 -11.03
CA LEU A 208 9.00 1.68 -12.44
C LEU A 208 10.37 1.75 -13.15
N LYS A 209 11.48 1.60 -12.43
CA LYS A 209 12.81 1.45 -13.05
C LYS A 209 12.97 0.01 -13.54
N LYS A 210 12.44 -0.26 -14.72
CA LYS A 210 12.82 -1.42 -15.56
C LYS A 210 13.92 -1.01 -16.52
#